data_45805fb0b82f65704a6b5e05a1c58cb8
#
_entry.id   45805fb0b82f65704a6b5e05a1c58cb8
#
_cell.length_a   1.000
_cell.length_b   1.000
_cell.length_c   1.000
_cell.angle_alpha   90.00
_cell.angle_beta   90.00
_cell.angle_gamma   90.00
#
_symmetry.space_group_name_H-M   'P 1'
#
loop_
_entity.id
_entity.type
_entity.pdbx_description
1 polymer ?
#
loop_
_entity_poly.entity_id
_entity_poly.type
_entity_poly.pdbx_seq_one_letter_code
_entity_poly.pdbx_strand_id
1 'polypeptide(L)'
;MSFKKAFQTKDFVVTAELPLKPDSSRKTLLSDAQRLGDGIDGILLTDNQYGQPHMTPLAAANILQSGDYNPILQLSCRNRNRVALLGELLGA
;
A
#
# COMPACT_ATOMS: atom_id res chain seq x y z
N MET A 1 14.92 -3.39 -5.91
CA MET A 1 15.15 -4.10 -4.64
C MET A 1 13.83 -4.25 -3.90
N SER A 2 13.51 -5.45 -3.41
CA SER A 2 12.30 -5.65 -2.62
C SER A 2 12.40 -4.93 -1.26
N PHE A 3 11.25 -4.60 -0.67
CA PHE A 3 11.23 -3.96 0.65
C PHE A 3 11.92 -4.82 1.72
N LYS A 4 11.65 -6.13 1.71
CA LYS A 4 12.26 -7.06 2.65
C LYS A 4 13.78 -7.04 2.54
N LYS A 5 14.31 -7.06 1.32
CA LYS A 5 15.75 -7.04 1.09
C LYS A 5 16.36 -5.70 1.50
N ALA A 6 15.70 -4.58 1.21
CA ALA A 6 16.14 -3.27 1.64
C ALA A 6 16.21 -3.19 3.16
N PHE A 7 15.20 -3.70 3.84
CA PHE A 7 15.14 -3.73 5.31
C PHE A 7 16.31 -4.51 5.91
N GLN A 8 16.74 -5.58 5.24
CA GLN A 8 17.83 -6.45 5.72
C GLN A 8 19.22 -5.89 5.41
N THR A 9 19.38 -5.11 4.34
CA THR A 9 20.71 -4.74 3.83
C THR A 9 21.09 -3.28 4.04
N LYS A 10 20.12 -2.39 4.23
CA LYS A 10 20.39 -0.95 4.41
C LYS A 10 20.48 -0.59 5.89
N ASP A 11 21.27 0.45 6.20
CA ASP A 11 21.40 0.98 7.56
C ASP A 11 20.06 1.54 8.05
N PHE A 12 19.29 2.18 7.16
CA PHE A 12 17.92 2.59 7.45
C PHE A 12 17.08 2.52 6.19
N VAL A 13 15.77 2.42 6.40
CA VAL A 13 14.79 2.25 5.33
C VAL A 13 13.84 3.46 5.35
N VAL A 14 13.56 4.00 4.16
CA VAL A 14 12.65 5.12 4.01
C VAL A 14 11.35 4.62 3.41
N THR A 15 10.23 4.89 4.07
CA THR A 15 8.90 4.60 3.53
C THR A 15 8.09 5.88 3.42
N ALA A 16 7.18 5.90 2.47
CA ALA A 16 6.26 7.02 2.30
C ALA A 16 4.83 6.50 2.32
N GLU A 17 3.94 7.29 2.90
CA GLU A 17 2.52 6.97 2.94
C GLU A 17 1.83 7.51 1.71
N LEU A 18 0.97 6.68 1.08
CA LEU A 18 0.12 7.08 -0.03
C LEU A 18 -1.33 6.87 0.38
N PRO A 19 -2.03 7.94 0.79
CA PRO A 19 -3.42 7.80 1.22
C PRO A 19 -4.32 7.38 0.08
N LEU A 20 -5.20 6.41 0.33
CA LEU A 20 -6.22 6.01 -0.63
C LEU A 20 -7.43 6.91 -0.44
N LYS A 21 -7.95 7.44 -1.54
CA LYS A 21 -9.07 8.39 -1.57
C LYS A 21 -10.23 7.79 -2.34
N PRO A 22 -11.46 8.32 -2.17
CA PRO A 22 -12.61 7.81 -2.94
C PRO A 22 -12.42 7.85 -4.45
N ASP A 23 -11.65 8.79 -4.96
CA ASP A 23 -11.37 8.94 -6.39
C ASP A 23 -10.08 8.26 -6.84
N SER A 24 -9.41 7.50 -5.98
CA SER A 24 -8.18 6.79 -6.35
C SER A 24 -8.47 5.76 -7.43
N SER A 25 -7.58 5.71 -8.45
CA SER A 25 -7.66 4.79 -9.56
C SER A 25 -6.27 4.26 -9.88
N ARG A 26 -6.18 3.30 -10.80
CA ARG A 26 -4.89 2.80 -11.26
C ARG A 26 -3.98 3.95 -11.73
N LYS A 27 -4.53 4.86 -12.54
CA LYS A 27 -3.77 5.99 -13.09
C LYS A 27 -3.27 6.92 -12.00
N THR A 28 -4.13 7.30 -11.05
CA THR A 28 -3.74 8.22 -9.98
C THR A 28 -2.73 7.59 -9.04
N LEU A 29 -2.88 6.30 -8.72
CA LEU A 29 -1.94 5.61 -7.85
C LEU A 29 -0.54 5.55 -8.45
N LEU A 30 -0.43 5.18 -9.73
CA LEU A 30 0.87 5.10 -10.38
C LEU A 30 1.49 6.49 -10.56
N SER A 31 0.69 7.50 -10.84
CA SER A 31 1.16 8.87 -10.94
C SER A 31 1.67 9.41 -9.59
N ASP A 32 0.93 9.16 -8.52
CA ASP A 32 1.32 9.60 -7.18
C ASP A 32 2.58 8.86 -6.70
N ALA A 33 2.69 7.57 -6.99
CA ALA A 33 3.88 6.79 -6.66
C ALA A 33 5.12 7.35 -7.37
N GLN A 34 4.98 7.74 -8.63
CA GLN A 34 6.07 8.33 -9.38
C GLN A 34 6.54 9.65 -8.77
N ARG A 35 5.61 10.45 -8.24
CA ARG A 35 5.94 11.72 -7.58
C ARG A 35 6.72 11.56 -6.29
N LEU A 36 6.60 10.41 -5.63
CA LEU A 36 7.36 10.14 -4.40
C LEU A 36 8.85 9.96 -4.68
N GLY A 37 9.24 9.65 -5.93
CA GLY A 37 10.63 9.56 -6.34
C GLY A 37 11.25 8.20 -6.03
N ASP A 38 12.54 8.08 -6.31
CA ASP A 38 13.27 6.81 -6.22
C ASP A 38 13.94 6.59 -4.87
N GLY A 39 13.88 7.57 -3.96
CA GLY A 39 14.57 7.49 -2.67
C GLY A 39 13.84 6.71 -1.59
N ILE A 40 12.68 6.13 -1.89
CA ILE A 40 11.88 5.39 -0.92
C ILE A 40 12.00 3.89 -1.16
N ASP A 41 11.94 3.12 -0.08
CA ASP A 41 12.05 1.67 -0.13
C ASP A 41 10.70 0.96 -0.10
N GLY A 42 9.65 1.63 0.37
CA GLY A 42 8.31 1.08 0.41
C GLY A 42 7.25 2.17 0.44
N ILE A 43 6.05 1.84 -0.04
CA ILE A 43 4.89 2.73 -0.05
C ILE A 43 3.83 2.14 0.85
N LEU A 44 3.52 2.85 1.95
CA LEU A 44 2.48 2.43 2.89
C LEU A 44 1.11 2.86 2.37
N LEU A 45 0.23 1.87 2.21
CA LEU A 45 -1.15 2.09 1.79
C LEU A 45 -2.05 2.12 3.02
N THR A 46 -2.83 3.19 3.16
CA THR A 46 -3.75 3.36 4.29
C THR A 46 -5.04 2.59 4.07
N ASP A 47 -5.72 2.25 5.17
CA ASP A 47 -6.94 1.45 5.13
C ASP A 47 -8.04 2.15 5.90
N ASN A 48 -8.95 2.81 5.19
CA ASN A 48 -10.11 3.51 5.75
C ASN A 48 -9.74 4.52 6.84
N GLN A 49 -8.65 5.22 6.64
CA GLN A 49 -8.13 6.16 7.63
C GLN A 49 -9.15 7.24 8.01
N TYR A 50 -9.95 7.69 7.03
CA TYR A 50 -10.94 8.74 7.23
C TYR A 50 -12.38 8.22 7.21
N GLY A 51 -12.56 6.90 7.22
CA GLY A 51 -13.90 6.30 7.21
C GLY A 51 -14.65 6.47 5.90
N GLN A 52 -13.97 6.78 4.80
CA GLN A 52 -14.59 6.96 3.48
C GLN A 52 -14.34 5.75 2.60
N PRO A 53 -15.31 5.37 1.75
CA PRO A 53 -15.09 4.29 0.79
C PRO A 53 -13.95 4.65 -0.17
N HIS A 54 -13.08 3.69 -0.43
CA HIS A 54 -12.01 3.83 -1.41
C HIS A 54 -11.60 2.44 -1.88
N MET A 55 -10.73 2.38 -2.89
CA MET A 55 -10.13 1.13 -3.33
C MET A 55 -9.48 0.40 -2.15
N THR A 56 -9.63 -0.92 -2.06
CA THR A 56 -9.00 -1.67 -0.97
C THR A 56 -7.48 -1.59 -1.07
N PRO A 57 -6.75 -1.62 0.07
CA PRO A 57 -5.30 -1.62 0.03
C PRO A 57 -4.72 -2.79 -0.76
N LEU A 58 -5.36 -3.97 -0.73
CA LEU A 58 -4.90 -5.12 -1.48
C LEU A 58 -4.94 -4.87 -3.00
N ALA A 59 -6.03 -4.27 -3.50
CA ALA A 59 -6.12 -3.91 -4.91
C ALA A 59 -5.07 -2.87 -5.29
N ALA A 60 -4.89 -1.85 -4.45
CA ALA A 60 -3.88 -0.82 -4.67
C ALA A 60 -2.47 -1.40 -4.67
N ALA A 61 -2.19 -2.35 -3.77
CA ALA A 61 -0.89 -3.01 -3.71
C ALA A 61 -0.59 -3.76 -5.00
N ASN A 62 -1.58 -4.45 -5.55
CA ASN A 62 -1.41 -5.16 -6.81
C ASN A 62 -1.07 -4.19 -7.96
N ILE A 63 -1.73 -3.04 -8.00
CA ILE A 63 -1.45 -2.01 -9.00
C ILE A 63 -0.02 -1.49 -8.85
N LEU A 64 0.42 -1.19 -7.63
CA LEU A 64 1.77 -0.68 -7.38
C LEU A 64 2.83 -1.71 -7.72
N GLN A 65 2.60 -2.98 -7.43
CA GLN A 65 3.54 -4.03 -7.82
C GLN A 65 3.69 -4.14 -9.33
N SER A 66 2.64 -3.92 -10.09
CA SER A 66 2.70 -3.92 -11.55
C SER A 66 3.60 -2.80 -12.09
N GLY A 67 3.82 -1.75 -11.33
CA GLY A 67 4.72 -0.64 -11.67
C GLY A 67 6.09 -0.72 -11.00
N ASP A 68 6.45 -1.88 -10.45
CA ASP A 68 7.73 -2.14 -9.76
C ASP A 68 7.91 -1.34 -8.47
N TYR A 69 6.82 -0.95 -7.82
CA TYR A 69 6.86 -0.35 -6.49
C TYR A 69 6.70 -1.42 -5.41
N ASN A 70 7.10 -1.10 -4.19
CA ASN A 70 7.04 -2.01 -3.05
C ASN A 70 5.93 -1.58 -2.10
N PRO A 71 4.71 -2.12 -2.20
CA PRO A 71 3.62 -1.74 -1.31
C PRO A 71 3.75 -2.37 0.07
N ILE A 72 3.34 -1.63 1.09
CA ILE A 72 3.20 -2.10 2.46
C ILE A 72 1.72 -1.97 2.81
N LEU A 73 1.08 -3.09 3.15
CA LEU A 73 -0.35 -3.11 3.44
C LEU A 73 -0.61 -2.79 4.90
N GLN A 74 -1.53 -1.86 5.13
CA GLN A 74 -2.15 -1.64 6.42
C GLN A 74 -3.55 -2.24 6.38
N LEU A 75 -3.89 -3.07 7.36
CA LEU A 75 -5.23 -3.67 7.45
C LEU A 75 -5.90 -3.21 8.74
N SER A 76 -7.02 -2.52 8.58
CA SER A 76 -7.83 -2.07 9.72
C SER A 76 -8.80 -3.17 10.12
N CYS A 77 -8.90 -3.43 11.42
CA CYS A 77 -9.87 -4.37 11.96
C CYS A 77 -11.22 -3.73 12.23
N ARG A 78 -11.31 -2.41 12.15
CA ARG A 78 -12.50 -1.66 12.57
C ARG A 78 -13.73 -1.91 11.70
N ASN A 79 -13.52 -2.02 10.39
CA ASN A 79 -14.62 -2.14 9.42
C ASN A 79 -14.72 -3.53 8.79
N ARG A 80 -14.09 -4.54 9.42
CA ARG A 80 -14.10 -5.90 8.91
C ARG A 80 -14.46 -6.87 10.01
N ASN A 81 -15.27 -7.89 9.67
CA ASN A 81 -15.47 -9.00 10.58
C ASN A 81 -14.26 -9.95 10.50
N ARG A 82 -14.24 -10.96 11.38
CA ARG A 82 -13.12 -11.89 11.45
C ARG A 82 -12.87 -12.63 10.13
N VAL A 83 -13.93 -13.08 9.48
CA VAL A 83 -13.83 -13.84 8.22
C VAL A 83 -13.27 -12.95 7.12
N ALA A 84 -13.76 -11.72 6.99
CA ALA A 84 -13.27 -10.78 5.99
C ALA A 84 -11.78 -10.43 6.22
N LEU A 85 -11.38 -10.22 7.47
CA LEU A 85 -10.00 -9.91 7.79
C LEU A 85 -9.08 -11.07 7.45
N LEU A 86 -9.46 -12.30 7.78
CA LEU A 86 -8.68 -13.49 7.44
C LEU A 86 -8.57 -13.66 5.92
N GLY A 87 -9.66 -13.38 5.19
CA GLY A 87 -9.63 -13.44 3.73
C GLY A 87 -8.64 -12.45 3.13
N GLU A 88 -8.58 -11.22 3.66
CA GLU A 88 -7.60 -10.22 3.21
C GLU A 88 -6.17 -10.69 3.46
N LEU A 89 -5.90 -11.26 4.64
CA LEU A 89 -4.57 -11.76 4.96
C LEU A 89 -4.16 -12.91 4.06
N LEU A 90 -5.09 -13.81 3.75
CA LEU A 90 -4.81 -14.93 2.83
C LEU A 90 -4.58 -14.43 1.41
N GLY A 91 -5.28 -13.39 0.99
CA GLY A 91 -5.10 -12.79 -0.33
C GLY A 91 -3.78 -12.04 -0.47
N ALA A 92 -3.28 -11.52 0.63
CA ALA A 92 -2.01 -10.81 0.60
C ALA A 92 -0.85 -11.78 0.48
#